data_9ac90996ee45f0f811cda513268d79ea
#
_entry.id   9ac90996ee45f0f811cda513268d79ea
#
_cell.length_a   1.000
_cell.length_b   1.000
_cell.length_c   1.000
_cell.angle_alpha   90.00
_cell.angle_beta   90.00
_cell.angle_gamma   90.00
#
_symmetry.space_group_name_H-M   'P 1'
#
loop_
_entity.id
_entity.type
_entity.pdbx_description
1 polymer ?
#
loop_
_entity_poly.entity_id
_entity_poly.type
_entity_poly.pdbx_seq_one_letter_code
_entity_poly.pdbx_strand_id
1 'polypeptide(L)'
;MSGQATPVQMSSYLTALSMKGETIDEITASAAGMRAHCIKLLHDLDVLEIVGTGGDGANSFNISTTSSLVIAAGGISVAKHGNRAASSKSGAADVLEALGVNITIPPEKSAELLKKINICFLFAQNYHIAMKYVAPIRKELGIRTVFNILGPLSNPAGANMELMGVFDQTLVEPLAQVMAKLGVTKGMVVFGQDKLDEISMSAPTSVCEIKDGWFQSYEITPEQFGYERCSKDDLVGGTPAENAEITKKILKGEERGPKRQAVCLN
;
A
#
# COMPACT_ATOMS: atom_id res chain seq x y z
N MET A 1 -1.57 3.35 -21.21
CA MET A 1 -2.12 2.06 -20.79
C MET A 1 -2.73 1.26 -21.96
N SER A 2 -3.19 1.87 -23.04
CA SER A 2 -3.74 1.19 -24.24
C SER A 2 -2.69 0.60 -25.20
N GLY A 3 -1.40 0.89 -25.01
CA GLY A 3 -0.31 0.46 -25.89
C GLY A 3 -0.16 1.32 -27.16
N GLN A 4 -0.85 2.44 -27.25
CA GLN A 4 -0.80 3.33 -28.44
C GLN A 4 0.39 4.30 -28.40
N ALA A 5 0.84 4.70 -27.19
CA ALA A 5 1.99 5.59 -27.03
C ALA A 5 3.28 4.83 -27.32
N THR A 6 4.20 5.47 -28.02
CA THR A 6 5.53 4.91 -28.27
C THR A 6 6.41 4.97 -27.02
N PRO A 7 7.47 4.14 -26.91
CA PRO A 7 8.42 4.22 -25.79
C PRO A 7 9.01 5.63 -25.60
N VAL A 8 9.31 6.34 -26.69
CA VAL A 8 9.84 7.71 -26.66
C VAL A 8 8.83 8.69 -26.08
N GLN A 9 7.56 8.59 -26.48
CA GLN A 9 6.48 9.43 -25.92
C GLN A 9 6.26 9.16 -24.43
N MET A 10 6.25 7.88 -24.02
CA MET A 10 6.11 7.52 -22.62
C MET A 10 7.29 8.01 -21.77
N SER A 11 8.52 7.81 -22.24
CA SER A 11 9.73 8.30 -21.54
C SER A 11 9.72 9.82 -21.39
N SER A 12 9.43 10.55 -22.46
CA SER A 12 9.37 12.01 -22.44
C SER A 12 8.30 12.52 -21.49
N TYR A 13 7.09 11.93 -21.52
CA TYR A 13 6.00 12.31 -20.64
C TYR A 13 6.34 12.07 -19.17
N LEU A 14 6.81 10.85 -18.82
CA LEU A 14 7.14 10.49 -17.46
C LEU A 14 8.29 11.34 -16.88
N THR A 15 9.30 11.63 -17.70
CA THR A 15 10.43 12.47 -17.29
C THR A 15 9.97 13.91 -17.08
N ALA A 16 9.24 14.49 -18.02
CA ALA A 16 8.74 15.85 -17.90
C ALA A 16 7.81 16.03 -16.68
N LEU A 17 6.93 15.06 -16.43
CA LEU A 17 6.02 15.06 -15.28
C LEU A 17 6.80 14.98 -13.96
N SER A 18 7.78 14.09 -13.86
CA SER A 18 8.66 13.94 -12.71
C SER A 18 9.49 15.20 -12.44
N MET A 19 10.01 15.87 -13.50
CA MET A 19 10.80 17.10 -13.36
C MET A 19 9.94 18.31 -12.94
N LYS A 20 8.70 18.37 -13.41
CA LYS A 20 7.75 19.43 -13.05
C LYS A 20 7.21 19.27 -11.63
N GLY A 21 7.08 18.05 -11.15
CA GLY A 21 6.28 17.66 -10.02
C GLY A 21 4.81 17.48 -10.39
N GLU A 22 4.22 16.38 -9.96
CA GLU A 22 2.84 16.02 -10.23
C GLU A 22 1.85 16.87 -9.42
N THR A 23 0.81 17.37 -10.05
CA THR A 23 -0.31 18.01 -9.37
C THR A 23 -1.32 16.96 -8.88
N ILE A 24 -2.17 17.33 -7.92
CA ILE A 24 -3.27 16.47 -7.41
C ILE A 24 -4.14 15.97 -8.57
N ASP A 25 -4.48 16.84 -9.52
CA ASP A 25 -5.33 16.48 -10.66
C ASP A 25 -4.63 15.51 -11.63
N GLU A 26 -3.32 15.67 -11.86
CA GLU A 26 -2.54 14.76 -12.69
C GLU A 26 -2.37 13.39 -12.04
N ILE A 27 -2.16 13.34 -10.73
CA ILE A 27 -2.11 12.07 -9.98
C ILE A 27 -3.48 11.39 -10.02
N THR A 28 -4.56 12.15 -9.77
CA THR A 28 -5.94 11.64 -9.80
C THR A 28 -6.29 11.07 -11.17
N ALA A 29 -6.00 11.82 -12.25
CA ALA A 29 -6.25 11.38 -13.63
C ALA A 29 -5.42 10.13 -13.99
N SER A 30 -4.17 10.07 -13.55
CA SER A 30 -3.30 8.92 -13.77
C SER A 30 -3.80 7.67 -13.05
N ALA A 31 -4.23 7.79 -11.80
CA ALA A 31 -4.82 6.70 -11.03
C ALA A 31 -6.16 6.24 -11.63
N ALA A 32 -7.03 7.17 -12.02
CA ALA A 32 -8.28 6.86 -12.73
C ALA A 32 -8.01 6.11 -14.06
N GLY A 33 -6.99 6.53 -14.81
CA GLY A 33 -6.53 5.84 -16.00
C GLY A 33 -6.06 4.41 -15.73
N MET A 34 -5.33 4.17 -14.63
CA MET A 34 -4.95 2.82 -14.21
C MET A 34 -6.16 1.97 -13.83
N ARG A 35 -7.08 2.52 -13.02
CA ARG A 35 -8.33 1.84 -12.61
C ARG A 35 -9.23 1.49 -13.80
N ALA A 36 -9.25 2.32 -14.85
CA ALA A 36 -10.02 2.07 -16.07
C ALA A 36 -9.44 0.92 -16.92
N HIS A 37 -8.16 0.60 -16.76
CA HIS A 37 -7.46 -0.43 -17.53
C HIS A 37 -7.07 -1.66 -16.70
N CYS A 38 -7.52 -1.77 -15.47
CA CYS A 38 -7.33 -2.97 -14.66
C CYS A 38 -8.50 -3.96 -14.82
N ILE A 39 -8.23 -5.22 -14.47
CA ILE A 39 -9.29 -6.20 -14.23
C ILE A 39 -9.94 -5.85 -12.88
N LYS A 40 -11.23 -5.51 -12.90
CA LYS A 40 -11.94 -5.11 -11.68
C LYS A 40 -12.35 -6.33 -10.86
N LEU A 41 -12.19 -6.23 -9.54
CA LEU A 41 -12.84 -7.13 -8.60
C LEU A 41 -14.26 -6.62 -8.33
N LEU A 42 -15.27 -7.38 -8.75
CA LEU A 42 -16.68 -6.99 -8.54
C LEU A 42 -17.19 -7.50 -7.19
N HIS A 43 -17.66 -6.60 -6.35
CA HIS A 43 -18.25 -6.88 -5.04
C HIS A 43 -19.22 -5.76 -4.65
N ASP A 44 -19.95 -5.97 -3.57
CA ASP A 44 -20.96 -5.06 -2.99
C ASP A 44 -20.64 -4.67 -1.53
N LEU A 45 -19.39 -4.81 -1.11
CA LEU A 45 -18.91 -4.59 0.25
C LEU A 45 -18.17 -3.26 0.38
N ASP A 46 -18.21 -2.66 1.56
CA ASP A 46 -17.22 -1.68 1.96
C ASP A 46 -15.91 -2.40 2.25
N VAL A 47 -14.83 -1.98 1.60
CA VAL A 47 -13.54 -2.64 1.72
C VAL A 47 -12.43 -1.67 2.08
N LEU A 48 -11.52 -2.16 2.91
CA LEU A 48 -10.30 -1.47 3.31
C LEU A 48 -9.12 -1.93 2.45
N GLU A 49 -8.33 -0.96 1.99
CA GLU A 49 -6.94 -1.17 1.57
C GLU A 49 -6.01 -0.69 2.69
N ILE A 50 -4.95 -1.45 2.93
CA ILE A 50 -3.83 -1.03 3.78
C ILE A 50 -2.53 -1.27 3.04
N VAL A 51 -1.78 -0.21 2.73
CA VAL A 51 -0.68 -0.29 1.79
C VAL A 51 0.31 0.85 1.99
N GLY A 52 1.60 0.58 1.82
CA GLY A 52 2.63 1.62 1.67
C GLY A 52 2.98 1.84 0.20
N THR A 53 3.48 3.03 -0.12
CA THR A 53 4.03 3.33 -1.44
C THR A 53 5.29 2.52 -1.73
N GLY A 54 5.97 2.07 -0.68
CA GLY A 54 7.30 1.51 -0.76
C GLY A 54 8.36 2.58 -1.04
N GLY A 55 9.62 2.15 -1.14
CA GLY A 55 10.72 3.05 -1.50
C GLY A 55 11.21 3.95 -0.37
N ASP A 56 10.82 3.67 0.85
CA ASP A 56 11.23 4.33 2.09
C ASP A 56 12.65 3.95 2.56
N GLY A 57 13.17 2.81 2.07
CA GLY A 57 14.48 2.29 2.44
C GLY A 57 14.57 1.74 3.86
N ALA A 58 13.47 1.60 4.58
CA ALA A 58 13.44 1.16 5.97
C ALA A 58 13.73 -0.33 6.13
N ASN A 59 13.51 -1.15 5.10
CA ASN A 59 13.63 -2.61 5.17
C ASN A 59 12.81 -3.24 6.31
N SER A 60 11.68 -2.63 6.66
CA SER A 60 10.77 -3.16 7.68
C SER A 60 10.24 -4.54 7.29
N PHE A 61 9.83 -5.33 8.29
CA PHE A 61 9.02 -6.51 7.99
C PHE A 61 7.68 -6.09 7.37
N ASN A 62 6.91 -7.04 6.83
CA ASN A 62 5.67 -6.74 6.13
C ASN A 62 4.55 -6.31 7.08
N ILE A 63 4.65 -5.08 7.65
CA ILE A 63 3.75 -4.52 8.65
C ILE A 63 2.31 -4.51 8.11
N SER A 64 2.05 -3.74 7.04
CA SER A 64 0.71 -3.61 6.46
C SER A 64 0.09 -4.93 6.01
N THR A 65 0.92 -5.89 5.54
CA THR A 65 0.42 -7.23 5.18
C THR A 65 -0.02 -8.01 6.41
N THR A 66 0.75 -7.94 7.50
CA THR A 66 0.39 -8.60 8.76
C THR A 66 -0.84 -7.94 9.39
N SER A 67 -0.91 -6.60 9.39
CA SER A 67 -2.06 -5.83 9.88
C SER A 67 -3.34 -6.17 9.11
N SER A 68 -3.27 -6.36 7.78
CA SER A 68 -4.42 -6.75 6.96
C SER A 68 -5.07 -8.07 7.43
N LEU A 69 -4.27 -9.03 7.89
CA LEU A 69 -4.78 -10.30 8.43
C LEU A 69 -5.50 -10.10 9.77
N VAL A 70 -4.95 -9.24 10.64
CA VAL A 70 -5.55 -8.92 11.95
C VAL A 70 -6.86 -8.15 11.77
N ILE A 71 -6.88 -7.16 10.89
CA ILE A 71 -8.06 -6.35 10.56
C ILE A 71 -9.19 -7.23 10.02
N ALA A 72 -8.87 -8.13 9.09
CA ALA A 72 -9.84 -9.07 8.53
C ALA A 72 -10.40 -10.03 9.58
N ALA A 73 -9.55 -10.51 10.50
CA ALA A 73 -10.00 -11.32 11.65
C ALA A 73 -10.90 -10.53 12.60
N GLY A 74 -10.75 -9.20 12.67
CA GLY A 74 -11.62 -8.28 13.40
C GLY A 74 -12.97 -8.03 12.70
N GLY A 75 -13.20 -8.59 11.50
CA GLY A 75 -14.48 -8.50 10.80
C GLY A 75 -14.59 -7.38 9.76
N ILE A 76 -13.52 -6.65 9.49
CA ILE A 76 -13.47 -5.64 8.42
C ILE A 76 -13.02 -6.31 7.12
N SER A 77 -13.76 -6.09 6.04
CA SER A 77 -13.39 -6.63 4.73
C SER A 77 -12.16 -5.92 4.17
N VAL A 78 -11.11 -6.68 3.87
CA VAL A 78 -9.82 -6.17 3.36
C VAL A 78 -9.58 -6.68 1.94
N ALA A 79 -9.48 -5.78 0.97
CA ALA A 79 -9.06 -6.09 -0.39
C ALA A 79 -7.61 -5.60 -0.56
N LYS A 80 -6.65 -6.40 -0.11
CA LYS A 80 -5.24 -6.00 -0.14
C LYS A 80 -4.66 -6.10 -1.53
N HIS A 81 -4.29 -4.95 -2.09
CA HIS A 81 -3.53 -4.88 -3.33
C HIS A 81 -2.02 -4.89 -3.03
N GLY A 82 -1.24 -5.58 -3.84
CA GLY A 82 0.19 -5.65 -3.60
C GLY A 82 0.98 -6.33 -4.71
N ASN A 83 2.29 -6.21 -4.61
CA ASN A 83 3.23 -6.75 -5.58
C ASN A 83 4.41 -7.44 -4.87
N ARG A 84 5.31 -8.01 -5.69
CA ARG A 84 6.62 -8.45 -5.22
C ARG A 84 7.49 -7.26 -4.84
N ALA A 85 8.54 -7.52 -4.07
CA ALA A 85 9.52 -6.50 -3.70
C ALA A 85 10.11 -5.82 -4.94
N ALA A 86 10.21 -4.50 -4.89
CA ALA A 86 10.91 -3.71 -5.91
C ALA A 86 12.30 -3.28 -5.42
N SER A 87 12.43 -2.85 -4.17
CA SER A 87 13.67 -2.37 -3.54
C SER A 87 13.94 -2.99 -2.17
N SER A 88 12.90 -3.51 -1.50
CA SER A 88 13.01 -4.23 -0.22
C SER A 88 13.38 -5.69 -0.42
N LYS A 89 13.61 -6.43 0.68
CA LYS A 89 13.91 -7.87 0.66
C LYS A 89 12.66 -8.74 0.47
N SER A 90 11.47 -8.23 0.79
CA SER A 90 10.20 -8.98 0.78
C SER A 90 9.04 -8.03 0.54
N GLY A 91 8.33 -8.21 -0.57
CA GLY A 91 7.06 -7.54 -0.84
C GLY A 91 5.86 -8.30 -0.26
N ALA A 92 4.67 -7.72 -0.38
CA ALA A 92 3.44 -8.34 0.12
C ALA A 92 3.17 -9.71 -0.54
N ALA A 93 3.39 -9.83 -1.85
CA ALA A 93 3.23 -11.08 -2.57
C ALA A 93 4.23 -12.15 -2.09
N ASP A 94 5.48 -11.75 -1.86
CA ASP A 94 6.55 -12.68 -1.47
C ASP A 94 6.30 -13.30 -0.09
N VAL A 95 5.89 -12.48 0.90
CA VAL A 95 5.60 -12.99 2.24
C VAL A 95 4.32 -13.84 2.26
N LEU A 96 3.29 -13.50 1.47
CA LEU A 96 2.08 -14.31 1.38
C LEU A 96 2.34 -15.68 0.74
N GLU A 97 3.17 -15.75 -0.30
CA GLU A 97 3.63 -17.05 -0.86
C GLU A 97 4.40 -17.86 0.18
N ALA A 98 5.30 -17.23 0.95
CA ALA A 98 6.03 -17.89 2.03
C ALA A 98 5.13 -18.37 3.17
N LEU A 99 3.97 -17.74 3.36
CA LEU A 99 2.90 -18.19 4.26
C LEU A 99 2.05 -19.33 3.67
N GLY A 100 2.26 -19.71 2.41
CA GLY A 100 1.51 -20.77 1.72
C GLY A 100 0.24 -20.28 1.01
N VAL A 101 0.06 -18.96 0.86
CA VAL A 101 -1.09 -18.38 0.16
C VAL A 101 -0.89 -18.47 -1.36
N ASN A 102 -1.88 -18.99 -2.08
CA ASN A 102 -1.89 -18.92 -3.54
C ASN A 102 -2.31 -17.52 -3.98
N ILE A 103 -1.35 -16.72 -4.45
CA ILE A 103 -1.54 -15.32 -4.86
C ILE A 103 -2.02 -15.16 -6.30
N THR A 104 -2.09 -16.24 -7.08
CA THR A 104 -2.41 -16.22 -8.52
C THR A 104 -3.82 -16.73 -8.84
N ILE A 105 -4.73 -16.66 -7.85
CA ILE A 105 -6.12 -17.06 -8.05
C ILE A 105 -6.87 -16.08 -8.96
N PRO A 106 -7.89 -16.55 -9.69
CA PRO A 106 -8.69 -15.68 -10.55
C PRO A 106 -9.56 -14.71 -9.74
N PRO A 107 -10.00 -13.58 -10.32
CA PRO A 107 -10.78 -12.53 -9.64
C PRO A 107 -12.04 -13.04 -8.95
N GLU A 108 -12.74 -13.99 -9.56
CA GLU A 108 -13.98 -14.59 -9.00
C GLU A 108 -13.69 -15.30 -7.67
N LYS A 109 -12.53 -15.96 -7.56
CA LYS A 109 -12.10 -16.61 -6.32
C LYS A 109 -11.67 -15.58 -5.28
N SER A 110 -11.05 -14.48 -5.68
CA SER A 110 -10.73 -13.36 -4.78
C SER A 110 -12.01 -12.75 -4.19
N ALA A 111 -13.06 -12.55 -5.01
CA ALA A 111 -14.35 -12.05 -4.54
C ALA A 111 -15.04 -13.06 -3.57
N GLU A 112 -14.94 -14.36 -3.85
CA GLU A 112 -15.45 -15.40 -2.96
C GLU A 112 -14.74 -15.38 -1.59
N LEU A 113 -13.40 -15.28 -1.58
CA LEU A 113 -12.63 -15.18 -0.33
C LEU A 113 -12.99 -13.93 0.46
N LEU A 114 -13.10 -12.77 -0.19
CA LEU A 114 -13.47 -11.53 0.45
C LEU A 114 -14.80 -11.66 1.20
N LYS A 115 -15.80 -12.34 0.59
CA LYS A 115 -17.11 -12.58 1.22
C LYS A 115 -17.07 -13.63 2.34
N LYS A 116 -16.20 -14.65 2.24
CA LYS A 116 -16.17 -15.76 3.19
C LYS A 116 -15.29 -15.54 4.41
N ILE A 117 -14.16 -14.88 4.22
CA ILE A 117 -13.13 -14.73 5.25
C ILE A 117 -12.66 -13.28 5.42
N ASN A 118 -13.38 -12.32 4.87
CA ASN A 118 -13.12 -10.88 4.94
C ASN A 118 -11.76 -10.43 4.38
N ILE A 119 -11.06 -11.25 3.60
CA ILE A 119 -9.79 -10.84 3.00
C ILE A 119 -9.60 -11.50 1.64
N CYS A 120 -9.06 -10.73 0.70
CA CYS A 120 -8.44 -11.25 -0.52
C CYS A 120 -7.15 -10.50 -0.81
N PHE A 121 -6.27 -11.16 -1.56
CA PHE A 121 -5.05 -10.55 -2.09
C PHE A 121 -5.18 -10.34 -3.60
N LEU A 122 -4.95 -9.11 -4.04
CA LEU A 122 -5.00 -8.70 -5.43
C LEU A 122 -3.58 -8.51 -5.94
N PHE A 123 -3.03 -9.56 -6.54
CA PHE A 123 -1.67 -9.53 -7.07
C PHE A 123 -1.58 -8.59 -8.28
N ALA A 124 -0.86 -7.50 -8.14
CA ALA A 124 -0.83 -6.40 -9.12
C ALA A 124 -0.57 -6.85 -10.55
N GLN A 125 0.29 -7.85 -10.77
CA GLN A 125 0.61 -8.35 -12.11
C GLN A 125 -0.58 -9.04 -12.79
N ASN A 126 -1.49 -9.64 -12.02
CA ASN A 126 -2.69 -10.29 -12.56
C ASN A 126 -3.79 -9.29 -12.91
N TYR A 127 -3.86 -8.18 -12.19
CA TYR A 127 -4.93 -7.18 -12.35
C TYR A 127 -4.55 -6.02 -13.27
N HIS A 128 -3.29 -5.61 -13.28
CA HIS A 128 -2.80 -4.47 -14.08
C HIS A 128 -2.00 -4.93 -15.31
N ILE A 129 -2.63 -5.71 -16.18
CA ILE A 129 -1.99 -6.28 -17.39
C ILE A 129 -1.39 -5.18 -18.29
N ALA A 130 -2.02 -4.01 -18.34
CA ALA A 130 -1.56 -2.86 -19.11
C ALA A 130 -0.18 -2.31 -18.66
N MET A 131 0.27 -2.65 -17.45
CA MET A 131 1.62 -2.29 -16.99
C MET A 131 2.75 -2.89 -17.83
N LYS A 132 2.48 -3.95 -18.61
CA LYS A 132 3.45 -4.52 -19.56
C LYS A 132 4.01 -3.50 -20.55
N TYR A 133 3.25 -2.45 -20.87
CA TYR A 133 3.69 -1.39 -21.78
C TYR A 133 4.61 -0.37 -21.11
N VAL A 134 4.47 -0.15 -19.82
CA VAL A 134 5.16 0.90 -19.06
C VAL A 134 6.33 0.38 -18.23
N ALA A 135 6.22 -0.83 -17.71
CA ALA A 135 7.23 -1.40 -16.80
C ALA A 135 8.65 -1.45 -17.39
N PRO A 136 8.86 -1.84 -18.67
CA PRO A 136 10.19 -1.81 -19.28
C PRO A 136 10.78 -0.40 -19.32
N ILE A 137 9.96 0.60 -19.66
CA ILE A 137 10.35 2.01 -19.79
C ILE A 137 10.75 2.58 -18.41
N ARG A 138 9.95 2.30 -17.37
CA ARG A 138 10.28 2.71 -16.01
C ARG A 138 11.61 2.12 -15.53
N LYS A 139 11.84 0.85 -15.87
CA LYS A 139 13.10 0.16 -15.52
C LYS A 139 14.30 0.82 -16.22
N GLU A 140 14.15 1.17 -17.48
CA GLU A 140 15.21 1.80 -18.28
C GLU A 140 15.45 3.24 -17.84
N LEU A 141 14.41 4.02 -17.53
CA LEU A 141 14.54 5.37 -16.99
C LEU A 141 15.28 5.42 -15.65
N GLY A 142 15.08 4.45 -14.77
CA GLY A 142 15.75 4.36 -13.48
C GLY A 142 15.48 5.53 -12.51
N ILE A 143 14.46 6.36 -12.78
CA ILE A 143 14.07 7.49 -11.95
C ILE A 143 12.71 7.25 -11.28
N ARG A 144 12.42 8.00 -10.22
CA ARG A 144 11.06 8.06 -9.66
C ARG A 144 10.12 8.75 -10.65
N THR A 145 8.92 8.22 -10.80
CA THR A 145 7.85 8.76 -11.64
C THR A 145 6.53 8.68 -10.90
N VAL A 146 5.47 9.25 -11.44
CA VAL A 146 4.11 9.14 -10.88
C VAL A 146 3.73 7.69 -10.52
N PHE A 147 4.23 6.69 -11.21
CA PHE A 147 3.97 5.28 -10.93
C PHE A 147 4.49 4.80 -9.56
N ASN A 148 5.36 5.57 -8.89
CA ASN A 148 5.81 5.23 -7.54
C ASN A 148 4.74 5.49 -6.47
N ILE A 149 3.73 6.28 -6.79
CA ILE A 149 2.61 6.61 -5.91
C ILE A 149 1.25 6.09 -6.42
N LEU A 150 1.20 5.58 -7.67
CA LEU A 150 -0.07 5.10 -8.26
C LEU A 150 -0.48 3.71 -7.78
N GLY A 151 0.45 2.90 -7.27
CA GLY A 151 0.14 1.54 -6.82
C GLY A 151 -1.00 1.52 -5.79
N PRO A 152 -0.85 2.20 -4.64
CA PRO A 152 -1.92 2.32 -3.64
C PRO A 152 -3.24 2.84 -4.21
N LEU A 153 -3.18 3.90 -5.01
CA LEU A 153 -4.34 4.58 -5.60
C LEU A 153 -5.10 3.76 -6.66
N SER A 154 -4.60 2.58 -7.01
CA SER A 154 -5.10 1.80 -8.16
C SER A 154 -5.72 0.46 -7.76
N ASN A 155 -6.18 0.32 -6.52
CA ASN A 155 -6.77 -0.93 -6.05
C ASN A 155 -7.92 -1.41 -6.97
N PRO A 156 -7.84 -2.64 -7.51
CA PRO A 156 -8.83 -3.19 -8.43
C PRO A 156 -10.23 -3.41 -7.81
N ALA A 157 -10.33 -3.48 -6.48
CA ALA A 157 -11.60 -3.58 -5.77
C ALA A 157 -12.29 -2.21 -5.60
N GLY A 158 -11.59 -1.10 -5.90
CA GLY A 158 -12.15 0.22 -5.68
C GLY A 158 -12.40 0.51 -4.20
N ALA A 159 -11.44 0.18 -3.34
CA ALA A 159 -11.54 0.36 -1.89
C ALA A 159 -12.03 1.76 -1.54
N ASN A 160 -13.02 1.84 -0.67
CA ASN A 160 -13.62 3.08 -0.17
C ASN A 160 -13.12 3.45 1.23
N MET A 161 -12.32 2.57 1.85
CA MET A 161 -11.53 2.84 3.04
C MET A 161 -10.06 2.55 2.74
N GLU A 162 -9.13 3.41 3.22
CA GLU A 162 -7.71 3.20 2.92
C GLU A 162 -6.80 3.77 4.01
N LEU A 163 -5.81 2.96 4.44
CA LEU A 163 -4.64 3.43 5.17
C LEU A 163 -3.45 3.36 4.21
N MET A 164 -2.93 4.54 3.82
CA MET A 164 -1.82 4.67 2.90
C MET A 164 -0.58 5.24 3.60
N GLY A 165 0.50 4.46 3.64
CA GLY A 165 1.81 4.97 4.03
C GLY A 165 2.57 5.58 2.86
N VAL A 166 3.30 6.67 3.09
CA VAL A 166 4.08 7.36 2.06
C VAL A 166 5.55 7.49 2.45
N PHE A 167 6.43 7.48 1.44
CA PHE A 167 7.88 7.58 1.64
C PHE A 167 8.38 9.01 1.88
N ASP A 168 7.52 10.02 1.72
CA ASP A 168 7.86 11.44 1.84
C ASP A 168 6.70 12.20 2.47
N GLN A 169 7.01 13.04 3.47
CA GLN A 169 6.03 13.81 4.21
C GLN A 169 5.25 14.78 3.31
N THR A 170 5.86 15.30 2.27
CA THR A 170 5.20 16.23 1.33
C THR A 170 4.05 15.60 0.56
N LEU A 171 3.95 14.27 0.55
CA LEU A 171 2.88 13.52 -0.10
C LEU A 171 1.64 13.31 0.78
N VAL A 172 1.73 13.55 2.09
CA VAL A 172 0.66 13.22 3.04
C VAL A 172 -0.65 13.91 2.68
N GLU A 173 -0.69 15.22 2.62
CA GLU A 173 -1.91 15.98 2.30
C GLU A 173 -2.33 15.86 0.83
N PRO A 174 -1.42 15.97 -0.17
CA PRO A 174 -1.81 15.80 -1.56
C PRO A 174 -2.44 14.45 -1.87
N LEU A 175 -1.88 13.34 -1.34
CA LEU A 175 -2.44 12.01 -1.60
C LEU A 175 -3.76 11.77 -0.85
N ALA A 176 -3.97 12.37 0.31
CA ALA A 176 -5.28 12.35 0.96
C ALA A 176 -6.36 13.00 0.07
N GLN A 177 -6.06 14.14 -0.55
CA GLN A 177 -6.98 14.78 -1.50
C GLN A 177 -7.21 13.93 -2.75
N VAL A 178 -6.18 13.29 -3.29
CA VAL A 178 -6.31 12.34 -4.41
C VAL A 178 -7.20 11.16 -4.03
N MET A 179 -6.98 10.54 -2.86
CA MET A 179 -7.80 9.43 -2.37
C MET A 179 -9.28 9.80 -2.30
N ALA A 180 -9.61 10.96 -1.72
CA ALA A 180 -10.98 11.44 -1.65
C ALA A 180 -11.59 11.67 -3.05
N LYS A 181 -10.85 12.27 -3.99
CA LYS A 181 -11.29 12.41 -5.40
C LYS A 181 -11.52 11.08 -6.09
N LEU A 182 -10.83 10.02 -5.67
CA LEU A 182 -10.97 8.66 -6.19
C LEU A 182 -12.03 7.82 -5.48
N GLY A 183 -12.78 8.42 -4.53
CA GLY A 183 -13.93 7.80 -3.87
C GLY A 183 -13.65 7.18 -2.50
N VAL A 184 -12.48 7.40 -1.91
CA VAL A 184 -12.22 7.01 -0.53
C VAL A 184 -13.00 7.94 0.40
N THR A 185 -13.85 7.36 1.24
CA THR A 185 -14.72 8.10 2.18
C THR A 185 -14.15 8.16 3.59
N LYS A 186 -13.34 7.16 3.97
CA LYS A 186 -12.64 7.09 5.25
C LYS A 186 -11.22 6.58 5.02
N GLY A 187 -10.24 7.24 5.59
CA GLY A 187 -8.87 6.80 5.46
C GLY A 187 -7.86 7.72 6.09
N MET A 188 -6.62 7.32 5.99
CA MET A 188 -5.49 8.11 6.45
C MET A 188 -4.34 7.97 5.46
N VAL A 189 -3.65 9.08 5.20
CA VAL A 189 -2.32 9.06 4.62
C VAL A 189 -1.33 9.35 5.74
N VAL A 190 -0.33 8.48 5.89
CA VAL A 190 0.59 8.51 7.03
C VAL A 190 2.05 8.52 6.57
N PHE A 191 2.89 9.18 7.38
CA PHE A 191 4.34 9.20 7.19
C PHE A 191 5.02 9.14 8.55
N GLY A 192 5.71 8.05 8.84
CA GLY A 192 6.61 7.95 9.98
C GLY A 192 7.78 8.91 9.82
N GLN A 193 8.00 9.81 10.79
CA GLN A 193 9.02 10.86 10.67
C GLN A 193 10.46 10.33 10.67
N ASP A 194 10.64 9.05 10.94
CA ASP A 194 11.86 8.28 10.73
C ASP A 194 11.98 7.71 9.30
N LYS A 195 11.20 8.22 8.36
CA LYS A 195 11.10 7.80 6.95
C LYS A 195 10.55 6.38 6.80
N LEU A 196 9.49 6.07 7.51
CA LEU A 196 8.74 4.82 7.39
C LEU A 196 7.40 5.10 6.69
N ASP A 197 7.05 4.32 5.68
CA ASP A 197 5.76 4.40 5.00
C ASP A 197 4.66 3.59 5.71
N GLU A 198 4.61 3.75 7.04
CA GLU A 198 3.66 3.13 7.97
C GLU A 198 3.47 4.06 9.19
N ILE A 199 2.51 3.77 10.06
CA ILE A 199 2.48 4.36 11.42
C ILE A 199 3.67 3.81 12.20
N SER A 200 4.57 4.71 12.59
CA SER A 200 5.85 4.31 13.20
C SER A 200 5.73 4.00 14.69
N MET A 201 6.44 2.94 15.10
CA MET A 201 6.71 2.64 16.51
C MET A 201 8.01 3.29 17.03
N SER A 202 8.82 3.86 16.14
CA SER A 202 10.13 4.43 16.50
C SER A 202 10.18 5.95 16.41
N ALA A 203 9.13 6.60 15.87
CA ALA A 203 9.06 8.06 15.71
C ALA A 203 7.60 8.54 15.76
N PRO A 204 7.37 9.87 15.86
CA PRO A 204 6.07 10.45 15.57
C PRO A 204 5.65 10.13 14.13
N THR A 205 4.36 10.12 13.87
CA THR A 205 3.78 9.91 12.54
C THR A 205 2.91 11.09 12.16
N SER A 206 3.20 11.71 11.02
CA SER A 206 2.34 12.71 10.41
C SER A 206 1.16 12.03 9.73
N VAL A 207 -0.05 12.52 9.99
CA VAL A 207 -1.31 11.94 9.50
C VAL A 207 -2.13 13.02 8.80
N CYS A 208 -2.73 12.67 7.66
CA CYS A 208 -3.87 13.38 7.10
C CYS A 208 -5.04 12.40 7.02
N GLU A 209 -6.02 12.59 7.90
CA GLU A 209 -7.24 11.79 7.97
C GLU A 209 -8.28 12.30 7.00
N ILE A 210 -8.98 11.37 6.35
CA ILE A 210 -10.13 11.60 5.48
C ILE A 210 -11.36 11.02 6.16
N LYS A 211 -12.40 11.81 6.32
CA LYS A 211 -13.67 11.34 6.84
C LYS A 211 -14.83 12.10 6.20
N ASP A 212 -15.61 11.41 5.37
CA ASP A 212 -16.83 11.94 4.76
C ASP A 212 -16.66 13.33 4.10
N GLY A 213 -15.53 13.53 3.39
CA GLY A 213 -15.18 14.78 2.71
C GLY A 213 -14.44 15.80 3.55
N TRP A 214 -14.20 15.53 4.83
CA TRP A 214 -13.37 16.35 5.71
C TRP A 214 -11.93 15.83 5.73
N PHE A 215 -11.00 16.77 5.89
CA PHE A 215 -9.58 16.49 6.05
C PHE A 215 -9.09 17.07 7.37
N GLN A 216 -8.30 16.29 8.10
CA GLN A 216 -7.65 16.74 9.32
C GLN A 216 -6.22 16.26 9.35
N SER A 217 -5.27 17.20 9.42
CA SER A 217 -3.85 16.89 9.62
C SER A 217 -3.49 16.99 11.09
N TYR A 218 -2.79 15.98 11.60
CA TYR A 218 -2.30 15.91 12.97
C TYR A 218 -1.09 14.98 13.07
N GLU A 219 -0.53 14.92 14.25
CA GLU A 219 0.57 14.00 14.58
C GLU A 219 0.12 12.99 15.64
N ILE A 220 0.56 11.76 15.49
CA ILE A 220 0.39 10.73 16.52
C ILE A 220 1.75 10.16 16.92
N THR A 221 1.83 9.65 18.14
CA THR A 221 3.02 9.02 18.68
C THR A 221 2.67 7.69 19.34
N PRO A 222 3.60 6.72 19.43
CA PRO A 222 3.36 5.44 20.10
C PRO A 222 2.87 5.59 21.53
N GLU A 223 3.36 6.60 22.25
CA GLU A 223 3.05 6.86 23.66
C GLU A 223 1.56 7.18 23.88
N GLN A 224 0.88 7.80 22.90
CA GLN A 224 -0.56 8.08 22.96
C GLN A 224 -1.41 6.80 23.00
N PHE A 225 -0.85 5.68 22.55
CA PHE A 225 -1.49 4.36 22.54
C PHE A 225 -0.97 3.45 23.67
N GLY A 226 -0.19 4.01 24.59
CA GLY A 226 0.37 3.27 25.73
C GLY A 226 1.57 2.38 25.38
N TYR A 227 2.24 2.66 24.28
CA TYR A 227 3.46 1.96 23.87
C TYR A 227 4.70 2.80 24.17
N GLU A 228 5.77 2.14 24.55
CA GLU A 228 7.09 2.76 24.58
C GLU A 228 7.70 2.76 23.18
N ARG A 229 8.35 3.86 22.82
CA ARG A 229 9.01 4.00 21.54
C ARG A 229 10.17 3.01 21.41
N CYS A 230 10.21 2.28 20.30
CA CYS A 230 11.27 1.34 20.02
C CYS A 230 12.38 1.96 19.14
N SER A 231 13.44 1.20 18.89
CA SER A 231 14.40 1.51 17.83
C SER A 231 13.84 1.16 16.46
N LYS A 232 14.22 1.88 15.41
CA LYS A 232 13.89 1.53 14.04
C LYS A 232 14.40 0.14 13.65
N ASP A 233 15.55 -0.27 14.19
CA ASP A 233 16.13 -1.60 13.97
C ASP A 233 15.25 -2.74 14.50
N ASP A 234 14.42 -2.48 15.52
CA ASP A 234 13.48 -3.47 16.05
C ASP A 234 12.38 -3.84 15.03
N LEU A 235 12.14 -2.99 14.03
CA LEU A 235 11.13 -3.17 12.99
C LEU A 235 11.68 -3.82 11.71
N VAL A 236 13.00 -3.99 11.62
CA VAL A 236 13.65 -4.56 10.43
C VAL A 236 13.17 -5.98 10.18
N GLY A 237 12.86 -6.27 8.93
CA GLY A 237 12.55 -7.59 8.42
C GLY A 237 13.73 -8.26 7.73
N GLY A 238 13.43 -9.37 7.07
CA GLY A 238 14.41 -10.19 6.38
C GLY A 238 13.89 -10.68 5.02
N THR A 239 14.28 -11.89 4.69
CA THR A 239 13.78 -12.65 3.53
C THR A 239 12.27 -12.91 3.66
N PRO A 240 11.57 -13.29 2.58
CA PRO A 240 10.17 -13.68 2.65
C PRO A 240 9.87 -14.75 3.71
N ALA A 241 10.74 -15.75 3.85
CA ALA A 241 10.59 -16.82 4.83
C ALA A 241 10.72 -16.30 6.28
N GLU A 242 11.70 -15.43 6.54
CA GLU A 242 11.87 -14.79 7.88
C GLU A 242 10.69 -13.91 8.22
N ASN A 243 10.18 -13.12 7.26
CA ASN A 243 9.02 -12.28 7.48
C ASN A 243 7.73 -13.08 7.68
N ALA A 244 7.59 -14.23 6.99
CA ALA A 244 6.48 -15.15 7.23
C ALA A 244 6.51 -15.73 8.66
N GLU A 245 7.69 -16.06 9.19
CA GLU A 245 7.81 -16.52 10.57
C GLU A 245 7.51 -15.39 11.58
N ILE A 246 7.93 -14.14 11.32
CA ILE A 246 7.54 -12.98 12.13
C ILE A 246 6.01 -12.85 12.16
N THR A 247 5.36 -12.88 11.01
CA THR A 247 3.90 -12.82 10.88
C THR A 247 3.21 -13.94 11.67
N LYS A 248 3.67 -15.19 11.52
CA LYS A 248 3.12 -16.34 12.25
C LYS A 248 3.24 -16.17 13.77
N LYS A 249 4.40 -15.71 14.27
CA LYS A 249 4.62 -15.49 15.69
C LYS A 249 3.71 -14.39 16.25
N ILE A 250 3.49 -13.30 15.49
CA ILE A 250 2.56 -12.24 15.87
C ILE A 250 1.13 -12.80 15.97
N LEU A 251 0.67 -13.50 14.93
CA LEU A 251 -0.69 -14.06 14.88
C LEU A 251 -0.95 -15.12 15.96
N LYS A 252 0.08 -15.87 16.37
CA LYS A 252 -0.02 -16.84 17.46
C LYS A 252 0.11 -16.20 18.86
N GLY A 253 0.44 -14.90 18.96
CA GLY A 253 0.69 -14.21 20.22
C GLY A 253 2.03 -14.57 20.88
N GLU A 254 2.95 -15.18 20.15
CA GLU A 254 4.31 -15.53 20.57
C GLU A 254 5.24 -14.29 20.51
N GLU A 255 5.05 -13.42 19.52
CA GLU A 255 5.70 -12.10 19.43
C GLU A 255 4.80 -11.06 20.08
N ARG A 256 5.31 -10.36 21.10
CA ARG A 256 4.56 -9.35 21.88
C ARG A 256 5.25 -7.99 21.96
N GLY A 257 6.43 -7.87 21.36
CA GLY A 257 7.26 -6.68 21.37
C GLY A 257 6.90 -5.66 20.26
N PRO A 258 7.88 -4.85 19.86
CA PRO A 258 7.70 -3.74 18.91
C PRO A 258 7.05 -4.13 17.58
N LYS A 259 7.38 -5.32 17.04
CA LYS A 259 6.79 -5.78 15.78
C LYS A 259 5.27 -6.00 15.89
N ARG A 260 4.80 -6.62 16.98
CA ARG A 260 3.36 -6.76 17.23
C ARG A 260 2.70 -5.41 17.46
N GLN A 261 3.36 -4.52 18.19
CA GLN A 261 2.83 -3.18 18.48
C GLN A 261 2.69 -2.36 17.18
N ALA A 262 3.68 -2.44 16.27
CA ALA A 262 3.57 -1.82 14.95
C ALA A 262 2.37 -2.34 14.15
N VAL A 263 2.11 -3.66 14.19
CA VAL A 263 0.90 -4.25 13.53
C VAL A 263 -0.39 -3.74 14.17
N CYS A 264 -0.41 -3.55 15.49
CA CYS A 264 -1.61 -3.06 16.19
C CYS A 264 -1.86 -1.56 15.96
N LEU A 265 -0.83 -0.76 15.65
CA LEU A 265 -0.97 0.66 15.31
C LEU A 265 -1.46 0.84 13.86
N ASN A 266 -1.04 -0.02 12.97
CA ASN A 266 -1.40 -0.02 11.56
C ASN A 266 -2.62 -0.91 11.31
#